data_ded081249933021ec69f8d56e09bbcf7
#
_entry.id   ded081249933021ec69f8d56e09bbcf7
#
_cell.length_a   1.000
_cell.length_b   1.000
_cell.length_c   1.000
_cell.angle_alpha   90.00
_cell.angle_beta   90.00
_cell.angle_gamma   90.00
#
_symmetry.space_group_name_H-M   'P 1'
#
loop_
_entity.id
_entity.type
_entity.pdbx_description
1 polymer ?
#
loop_
_entity_poly.entity_id
_entity_poly.type
_entity_poly.pdbx_seq_one_letter_code
_entity_poly.pdbx_strand_id
1 'polypeptide(L)'
;MAQDPPPSPPDLRLLAPYLLGRVRRGIVGSSRYAQRLREAIRDAAADASGAAVLISGEPGLEKDNIAALIHYGSPARKQLLVRLNAALLRADGAELFAPGPDGLCLLERLGSGGL
;
A
#
# COMPACT_ATOMS: atom_id res chain seq x y z
N MET A 1 36.21 19.60 -12.19
CA MET A 1 34.83 19.41 -12.61
C MET A 1 33.97 19.06 -11.39
N ALA A 2 33.03 19.90 -11.06
CA ALA A 2 32.16 19.62 -9.91
C ALA A 2 31.18 18.52 -10.29
N GLN A 3 31.11 17.47 -9.48
CA GLN A 3 30.06 16.45 -9.61
C GLN A 3 28.83 16.94 -8.83
N ASP A 4 27.67 16.74 -9.42
CA ASP A 4 26.43 16.98 -8.70
C ASP A 4 26.36 16.06 -7.49
N PRO A 5 25.91 16.55 -6.32
CA PRO A 5 25.73 15.67 -5.18
C PRO A 5 24.69 14.61 -5.51
N PRO A 6 24.79 13.39 -4.95
CA PRO A 6 23.76 12.39 -5.13
C PRO A 6 22.43 12.92 -4.61
N PRO A 7 21.30 12.53 -5.22
CA PRO A 7 19.98 12.94 -4.72
C PRO A 7 19.82 12.48 -3.28
N SER A 8 19.24 13.34 -2.46
CA SER A 8 18.91 12.97 -1.08
C SER A 8 17.87 11.85 -1.07
N PRO A 9 17.95 10.90 -0.12
CA PRO A 9 16.91 9.88 -0.01
C PRO A 9 15.56 10.53 0.29
N PRO A 10 14.45 9.90 -0.10
CA PRO A 10 13.12 10.41 0.21
C PRO A 10 12.93 10.60 1.71
N ASP A 11 12.25 11.66 2.11
CA ASP A 11 11.89 11.86 3.51
C ASP A 11 10.66 11.01 3.86
N LEU A 12 10.90 9.86 4.45
CA LEU A 12 9.86 8.89 4.79
C LEU A 12 8.92 9.39 5.88
N ARG A 13 9.31 10.42 6.64
CA ARG A 13 8.41 11.04 7.63
C ARG A 13 7.19 11.66 6.98
N LEU A 14 7.30 12.09 5.73
CA LEU A 14 6.19 12.65 4.97
C LEU A 14 5.14 11.59 4.61
N LEU A 15 5.48 10.32 4.66
CA LEU A 15 4.55 9.22 4.46
C LEU A 15 3.82 8.79 5.73
N ALA A 16 4.29 9.21 6.91
CA ALA A 16 3.77 8.74 8.19
C ALA A 16 2.23 8.81 8.32
N PRO A 17 1.54 9.89 7.87
CA PRO A 17 0.08 9.94 7.96
C PRO A 17 -0.64 8.89 7.12
N TYR A 18 0.03 8.32 6.12
CA TYR A 18 -0.55 7.39 5.16
C TYR A 18 -0.13 5.94 5.40
N LEU A 19 0.85 5.70 6.27
CA LEU A 19 1.41 4.37 6.45
C LEU A 19 0.41 3.41 7.07
N LEU A 20 0.29 2.23 6.48
CA LEU A 20 -0.39 1.08 7.03
C LEU A 20 0.69 0.10 7.49
N GLY A 21 1.11 0.26 8.74
CA GLY A 21 2.34 -0.36 9.24
C GLY A 21 2.24 -1.83 9.63
N ARG A 22 1.01 -2.37 9.77
CA ARG A 22 0.83 -3.74 10.24
C ARG A 22 -0.55 -4.30 9.92
N VAL A 23 -0.64 -5.62 9.93
CA VAL A 23 -1.89 -6.34 9.93
C VAL A 23 -2.51 -6.26 11.32
N ARG A 24 -3.79 -5.91 11.43
CA ARG A 24 -4.47 -5.88 12.73
C ARG A 24 -4.83 -7.26 13.21
N ARG A 25 -5.30 -8.11 12.30
CA ARG A 25 -5.67 -9.49 12.61
C ARG A 25 -5.72 -10.34 11.35
N GLY A 26 -5.52 -11.65 11.52
CA GLY A 26 -5.74 -12.60 10.44
C GLY A 26 -7.23 -12.91 10.22
N ILE A 27 -7.52 -13.65 9.19
CA ILE A 27 -8.86 -14.16 8.93
C ILE A 27 -9.03 -15.44 9.73
N VAL A 28 -9.96 -15.42 10.68
CA VAL A 28 -10.26 -16.57 11.53
C VAL A 28 -11.62 -17.17 11.18
N GLY A 29 -11.82 -18.44 11.55
CA GLY A 29 -13.07 -19.15 11.34
C GLY A 29 -12.92 -20.32 10.39
N SER A 30 -13.90 -21.23 10.43
CA SER A 30 -13.92 -22.44 9.63
C SER A 30 -15.01 -22.43 8.55
N SER A 31 -15.74 -21.31 8.41
CA SER A 31 -16.74 -21.19 7.37
C SER A 31 -16.13 -21.28 5.97
N ARG A 32 -16.94 -21.70 5.00
CA ARG A 32 -16.51 -21.76 3.61
C ARG A 32 -16.05 -20.37 3.12
N TYR A 33 -16.74 -19.31 3.55
CA TYR A 33 -16.37 -17.94 3.22
C TYR A 33 -14.97 -17.60 3.77
N ALA A 34 -14.71 -17.88 5.04
CA ALA A 34 -13.41 -17.62 5.65
C ALA A 34 -12.29 -18.40 4.98
N GLN A 35 -12.52 -19.66 4.63
CA GLN A 35 -11.56 -20.49 3.91
C GLN A 35 -11.24 -19.93 2.53
N ARG A 36 -12.27 -19.56 1.77
CA ARG A 36 -12.09 -18.96 0.44
C ARG A 36 -11.38 -17.63 0.49
N LEU A 37 -11.69 -16.81 1.49
CA LEU A 37 -11.03 -15.51 1.66
C LEU A 37 -9.54 -15.70 1.97
N ARG A 38 -9.18 -16.63 2.85
CA ARG A 38 -7.78 -16.93 3.15
C ARG A 38 -7.03 -17.41 1.91
N GLU A 39 -7.66 -18.27 1.09
CA GLU A 39 -7.07 -18.75 -0.16
C GLU A 39 -6.85 -17.60 -1.15
N ALA A 40 -7.84 -16.75 -1.33
CA ALA A 40 -7.74 -15.59 -2.22
C ALA A 40 -6.64 -14.64 -1.79
N ILE A 41 -6.51 -14.38 -0.49
CA ILE A 41 -5.44 -13.56 0.07
C ILE A 41 -4.08 -14.20 -0.20
N ARG A 42 -3.96 -15.50 0.02
CA ARG A 42 -2.71 -16.23 -0.22
C ARG A 42 -2.31 -16.16 -1.69
N ASP A 43 -3.26 -16.37 -2.60
CA ASP A 43 -3.00 -16.32 -4.03
C ASP A 43 -2.57 -14.94 -4.49
N ALA A 44 -3.25 -13.89 -4.01
CA ALA A 44 -2.90 -12.51 -4.31
C ALA A 44 -1.51 -12.15 -3.76
N ALA A 45 -1.19 -12.62 -2.54
CA ALA A 45 0.11 -12.38 -1.92
C ALA A 45 1.25 -13.08 -2.65
N ALA A 46 0.98 -14.25 -3.23
CA ALA A 46 1.99 -15.03 -3.96
C ALA A 46 2.23 -14.50 -5.38
N ASP A 47 1.37 -13.64 -5.90
CA ASP A 47 1.52 -13.10 -7.24
C ASP A 47 2.66 -12.09 -7.30
N ALA A 48 3.73 -12.43 -7.97
CA ALA A 48 4.91 -11.60 -8.13
C ALA A 48 4.84 -10.66 -9.34
N SER A 49 3.73 -10.66 -10.10
CA SER A 49 3.60 -9.86 -11.31
C SER A 49 3.40 -8.36 -11.04
N GLY A 50 3.08 -7.99 -9.81
CA GLY A 50 2.74 -6.60 -9.48
C GLY A 50 1.37 -6.17 -9.96
N ALA A 51 0.50 -7.11 -10.32
CA ALA A 51 -0.85 -6.81 -10.77
C ALA A 51 -1.67 -6.10 -9.68
N ALA A 52 -2.51 -5.15 -10.10
CA ALA A 52 -3.41 -4.47 -9.19
C ALA A 52 -4.45 -5.45 -8.63
N VAL A 53 -4.77 -5.29 -7.34
CA VAL A 53 -5.77 -6.11 -6.65
C VAL A 53 -6.97 -5.24 -6.32
N LEU A 54 -8.16 -5.67 -6.73
CA LEU A 54 -9.41 -5.02 -6.39
C LEU A 54 -10.07 -5.76 -5.24
N ILE A 55 -10.32 -5.06 -4.13
CA ILE A 55 -11.04 -5.58 -2.99
C ILE A 55 -12.36 -4.84 -2.89
N SER A 56 -13.46 -5.55 -3.09
CA SER A 56 -14.79 -4.97 -3.06
C SER A 56 -15.65 -5.66 -2.01
N GLY A 57 -16.64 -4.96 -1.51
CA GLY A 57 -17.56 -5.48 -0.49
C GLY A 57 -18.26 -4.36 0.24
N GLU A 58 -19.12 -4.74 1.17
CA GLU A 58 -19.87 -3.80 1.98
C GLU A 58 -18.96 -3.01 2.92
N PRO A 59 -19.38 -1.80 3.35
CA PRO A 59 -18.68 -1.08 4.40
C PRO A 59 -18.55 -1.91 5.67
N GLY A 60 -17.46 -1.76 6.40
CA GLY A 60 -17.22 -2.48 7.65
C GLY A 60 -16.55 -3.84 7.52
N LEU A 61 -16.23 -4.29 6.31
CA LEU A 61 -15.52 -5.56 6.08
C LEU A 61 -14.00 -5.46 6.27
N GLU A 62 -13.50 -4.35 6.79
CA GLU A 62 -12.07 -4.13 7.05
C GLU A 62 -11.19 -4.42 5.82
N LYS A 63 -11.57 -3.86 4.68
CA LYS A 63 -10.85 -4.06 3.41
C LYS A 63 -9.40 -3.61 3.48
N ASP A 64 -9.09 -2.59 4.26
CA ASP A 64 -7.73 -2.13 4.50
C ASP A 64 -6.89 -3.20 5.21
N ASN A 65 -7.48 -3.95 6.16
CA ASN A 65 -6.79 -5.05 6.80
C ASN A 65 -6.55 -6.21 5.83
N ILE A 66 -7.48 -6.47 4.91
CA ILE A 66 -7.29 -7.47 3.86
C ILE A 66 -6.14 -7.05 2.94
N ALA A 67 -6.08 -5.78 2.54
CA ALA A 67 -4.97 -5.25 1.75
C ALA A 67 -3.64 -5.40 2.48
N ALA A 68 -3.60 -5.16 3.79
CA ALA A 68 -2.42 -5.37 4.61
C ALA A 68 -2.00 -6.84 4.67
N LEU A 69 -2.95 -7.76 4.80
CA LEU A 69 -2.67 -9.20 4.78
C LEU A 69 -2.01 -9.62 3.46
N ILE A 70 -2.50 -9.12 2.34
CA ILE A 70 -1.92 -9.39 1.03
C ILE A 70 -0.50 -8.83 0.94
N HIS A 71 -0.32 -7.56 1.29
CA HIS A 71 0.98 -6.89 1.17
C HIS A 71 2.03 -7.54 2.06
N TYR A 72 1.73 -7.72 3.35
CA TYR A 72 2.69 -8.27 4.31
C TYR A 72 2.86 -9.78 4.21
N GLY A 73 2.04 -10.47 3.42
CA GLY A 73 2.24 -11.85 3.02
C GLY A 73 2.97 -12.01 1.68
N SER A 74 3.25 -10.91 0.98
CA SER A 74 3.83 -10.92 -0.36
C SER A 74 5.36 -10.83 -0.33
N PRO A 75 6.04 -11.04 -1.47
CA PRO A 75 7.47 -10.77 -1.57
C PRO A 75 7.85 -9.31 -1.27
N ALA A 76 6.93 -8.37 -1.43
CA ALA A 76 7.13 -6.95 -1.12
C ALA A 76 6.91 -6.59 0.36
N ARG A 77 6.80 -7.57 1.25
CA ARG A 77 6.45 -7.37 2.67
C ARG A 77 7.39 -6.43 3.44
N LYS A 78 8.60 -6.23 2.97
CA LYS A 78 9.57 -5.32 3.58
C LYS A 78 9.42 -3.88 3.08
N GLN A 79 8.59 -3.67 2.06
CA GLN A 79 8.33 -2.35 1.50
C GLN A 79 7.16 -1.69 2.22
N LEU A 80 7.04 -0.38 2.08
CA LEU A 80 5.97 0.38 2.72
C LEU A 80 4.63 0.10 2.05
N LEU A 81 3.56 0.12 2.84
CA LEU A 81 2.18 0.12 2.36
C LEU A 81 1.53 1.44 2.78
N VAL A 82 0.96 2.13 1.81
CA VAL A 82 0.33 3.44 2.01
C VAL A 82 -1.16 3.34 1.70
N ARG A 83 -1.98 3.99 2.53
CA ARG A 83 -3.43 4.07 2.36
C ARG A 83 -3.85 5.50 2.03
N LEU A 84 -4.63 5.64 0.97
CA LEU A 84 -5.28 6.89 0.60
C LEU A 84 -6.77 6.67 0.46
N ASN A 85 -7.55 7.66 0.90
CA ASN A 85 -8.98 7.67 0.63
C ASN A 85 -9.23 8.41 -0.68
N ALA A 86 -9.60 7.66 -1.73
CA ALA A 86 -9.80 8.23 -3.06
C ALA A 86 -10.92 9.28 -3.10
N ALA A 87 -11.90 9.19 -2.19
CA ALA A 87 -12.98 10.18 -2.10
C ALA A 87 -12.49 11.57 -1.64
N LEU A 88 -11.32 11.62 -1.02
CA LEU A 88 -10.72 12.87 -0.53
C LEU A 88 -9.66 13.43 -1.48
N LEU A 89 -9.36 12.73 -2.57
CA LEU A 89 -8.39 13.19 -3.55
C LEU A 89 -8.96 14.36 -4.35
N ARG A 90 -8.11 15.33 -4.67
CA ARG A 90 -8.46 16.43 -5.57
C ARG A 90 -8.60 15.90 -7.00
N ALA A 91 -9.37 16.64 -7.81
CA ALA A 91 -9.58 16.26 -9.21
C ALA A 91 -8.29 16.22 -10.02
N ASP A 92 -7.29 17.02 -9.66
CA ASP A 92 -5.98 17.05 -10.32
C ASP A 92 -5.00 15.99 -9.79
N GLY A 93 -5.39 15.22 -8.78
CA GLY A 93 -4.53 14.20 -8.18
C GLY A 93 -3.33 14.76 -7.43
N ALA A 94 -3.41 15.98 -6.92
CA ALA A 94 -2.28 16.64 -6.27
C ALA A 94 -1.68 15.82 -5.12
N GLU A 95 -2.50 15.08 -4.38
CA GLU A 95 -2.04 14.24 -3.27
C GLU A 95 -1.08 13.14 -3.71
N LEU A 96 -1.22 12.67 -4.96
CA LEU A 96 -0.37 11.62 -5.53
C LEU A 96 0.81 12.19 -6.33
N PHE A 97 0.61 13.28 -7.04
CA PHE A 97 1.52 13.74 -8.10
C PHE A 97 2.23 15.06 -7.79
N ALA A 98 1.71 15.86 -6.85
CA ALA A 98 2.37 17.12 -6.52
C ALA A 98 3.67 16.87 -5.75
N PRO A 99 4.77 17.58 -6.10
CA PRO A 99 6.01 17.45 -5.35
C PRO A 99 5.87 18.01 -3.93
N GLY A 100 6.43 17.27 -2.96
CA GLY A 100 6.52 17.71 -1.57
C GLY A 100 7.79 18.49 -1.29
N PRO A 101 8.10 18.74 0.01
CA PRO A 101 9.28 19.51 0.42
C PRO A 101 10.61 18.92 -0.06
N ASP A 102 10.67 17.60 -0.27
CA ASP A 102 11.86 16.91 -0.79
C ASP A 102 11.91 16.86 -2.32
N GLY A 103 10.95 17.50 -3.02
CA GLY A 103 10.86 17.47 -4.48
C GLY A 103 10.24 16.22 -5.07
N LEU A 104 9.84 15.26 -4.25
CA LEU A 104 9.24 14.00 -4.70
C LEU A 104 7.73 14.00 -4.45
N CYS A 105 6.96 13.42 -5.37
CA CYS A 105 5.54 13.16 -5.14
C CYS A 105 5.37 11.90 -4.30
N LEU A 106 4.13 11.65 -3.84
CA LEU A 106 3.83 10.49 -2.99
C LEU A 106 4.24 9.17 -3.65
N LEU A 107 3.92 9.00 -4.92
CA LEU A 107 4.24 7.76 -5.65
C LEU A 107 5.75 7.54 -5.77
N GLU A 108 6.52 8.59 -5.97
CA GLU A 108 7.98 8.48 -6.03
C GLU A 108 8.60 8.14 -4.67
N ARG A 109 8.07 8.73 -3.57
CA ARG A 109 8.51 8.40 -2.22
C ARG A 109 8.23 6.95 -1.87
N LEU A 110 7.10 6.43 -2.36
CA LEU A 110 6.70 5.06 -2.09
C LEU A 110 7.65 4.05 -2.74
N GLY A 111 8.22 4.39 -3.91
CA GLY A 111 9.12 3.52 -4.63
C GLY A 111 8.46 2.20 -5.01
N SER A 112 9.01 1.08 -4.53
CA SER A 112 8.47 -0.26 -4.77
C SER A 112 7.43 -0.69 -3.74
N GLY A 113 6.99 0.21 -2.87
CA GLY A 113 5.97 -0.09 -1.87
C GLY A 113 4.58 -0.26 -2.47
N GLY A 114 3.61 -0.61 -1.62
CA GLY A 114 2.20 -0.77 -1.99
C GLY A 114 1.38 0.48 -1.72
N LEU A 115 0.30 0.62 -2.48
CA LEU A 115 -0.67 1.71 -2.35
C LEU A 115 -2.08 1.12 -2.31
#